data_1aa0c41fe3ecccb42f76d3e6a71583a0
#
_entry.id   1aa0c41fe3ecccb42f76d3e6a71583a0
#
_cell.length_a   1.000
_cell.length_b   1.000
_cell.length_c   1.000
_cell.angle_alpha   90.00
_cell.angle_beta   90.00
_cell.angle_gamma   90.00
#
_symmetry.space_group_name_H-M   'P 1'
#
loop_
_entity.id
_entity.type
_entity.pdbx_description
1 polymer ?
#
loop_
_entity_poly.entity_id
_entity_poly.type
_entity_poly.pdbx_seq_one_letter_code
_entity_poly.pdbx_strand_id
1 'polypeptide(L)'
;MSPTSILVTRGARRAKTDRLDAVGLLRVLAAKFAGDPGACRTVVVPSVEEEDAKRPHREREFLVQERGRSENRIAASLATQGVRERPSLRSWDADMRALRTGDGRPLPTHLVAELNRLRRRLSLTLEMIRELDAVREQALEAQHDSASRTVKALCTIRGIGVNFASVLTREVFYRTFDNRRQIASYLGLAPTPFQSGGMDRDRRINRAGNSRARKTLVQLAWLWLRYQPESSHAAWFRDRVGSLQGRIRRITIVALARKLLIAIWRFVTLGLAPEGAIIAA
;
A
#
# COMPACT_ATOMS: atom_id res chain seq x y z
N MET A 1 20.40 -0.17 -11.31
CA MET A 1 20.76 1.07 -10.56
C MET A 1 19.49 1.70 -10.00
N SER A 2 19.55 2.31 -8.82
CA SER A 2 18.39 3.05 -8.26
C SER A 2 18.38 4.47 -8.85
N PRO A 3 17.31 4.90 -9.53
CA PRO A 3 17.26 6.23 -10.16
C PRO A 3 17.47 7.38 -9.17
N THR A 4 17.01 7.21 -7.93
CA THR A 4 17.11 8.23 -6.87
C THR A 4 18.51 8.39 -6.28
N SER A 5 19.43 7.47 -6.59
CA SER A 5 20.82 7.53 -6.13
C SER A 5 21.78 8.17 -7.15
N ILE A 6 21.29 8.48 -8.34
CA ILE A 6 22.08 9.12 -9.38
C ILE A 6 22.11 10.62 -9.12
N LEU A 7 23.31 11.17 -8.97
CA LEU A 7 23.49 12.61 -8.77
C LEU A 7 23.19 13.34 -10.08
N VAL A 8 22.18 14.19 -10.06
CA VAL A 8 21.85 15.08 -11.18
C VAL A 8 22.40 16.47 -10.89
N THR A 9 23.28 16.95 -11.77
CA THR A 9 23.87 18.28 -11.64
C THR A 9 22.81 19.36 -11.89
N ARG A 10 22.43 20.10 -10.86
CA ARG A 10 21.34 21.10 -10.91
C ARG A 10 21.59 22.28 -11.87
N GLY A 11 22.84 22.48 -12.30
CA GLY A 11 23.23 23.55 -13.25
C GLY A 11 22.83 23.28 -14.70
N ALA A 12 22.56 22.03 -15.08
CA ALA A 12 22.25 21.64 -16.47
C ALA A 12 20.74 21.75 -16.82
N ARG A 13 19.99 22.63 -16.19
CA ARG A 13 18.52 22.73 -16.33
C ARG A 13 18.02 23.17 -17.71
N ARG A 14 18.90 23.55 -18.64
CA ARG A 14 18.48 24.16 -19.92
C ARG A 14 18.30 23.19 -21.09
N ALA A 15 18.85 21.98 -21.01
CA ALA A 15 18.65 20.97 -22.05
C ALA A 15 18.46 19.60 -21.41
N LYS A 16 17.33 18.97 -21.66
CA LYS A 16 17.03 17.58 -21.32
C LYS A 16 16.85 16.82 -22.62
N THR A 17 17.79 15.93 -22.92
CA THR A 17 17.72 15.04 -24.08
C THR A 17 18.11 13.63 -23.64
N ASP A 18 17.53 12.61 -24.29
CA ASP A 18 17.84 11.20 -24.03
C ASP A 18 19.34 10.91 -24.18
N ARG A 19 20.04 11.61 -25.09
CA ARG A 19 21.49 11.52 -25.27
C ARG A 19 22.24 11.95 -24.00
N LEU A 20 21.85 13.05 -23.37
CA LEU A 20 22.50 13.55 -22.13
C LEU A 20 22.22 12.60 -20.97
N ASP A 21 21.01 12.08 -20.87
CA ASP A 21 20.64 11.10 -19.87
C ASP A 21 21.43 9.78 -20.06
N ALA A 22 21.56 9.29 -21.30
CA ALA A 22 22.37 8.10 -21.62
C ALA A 22 23.85 8.28 -21.27
N VAL A 23 24.47 9.42 -21.63
CA VAL A 23 25.85 9.73 -21.27
C VAL A 23 26.03 9.81 -19.75
N GLY A 24 25.07 10.41 -19.03
CA GLY A 24 25.06 10.46 -17.57
C GLY A 24 25.00 9.07 -16.94
N LEU A 25 24.14 8.19 -17.45
CA LEU A 25 24.02 6.81 -16.99
C LEU A 25 25.29 6.00 -17.26
N LEU A 26 25.91 6.16 -18.44
CA LEU A 26 27.17 5.49 -18.79
C LEU A 26 28.31 5.91 -17.86
N ARG A 27 28.42 7.20 -17.51
CA ARG A 27 29.45 7.69 -16.56
C ARG A 27 29.25 7.08 -15.17
N VAL A 28 28.02 7.04 -14.68
CA VAL A 28 27.70 6.42 -13.38
C VAL A 28 28.00 4.93 -13.39
N LEU A 29 27.70 4.25 -14.50
CA LEU A 29 27.98 2.83 -14.66
C LEU A 29 29.51 2.57 -14.69
N ALA A 30 30.25 3.35 -15.45
CA ALA A 30 31.72 3.25 -15.54
C ALA A 30 32.37 3.48 -14.16
N ALA A 31 31.93 4.51 -13.41
CA ALA A 31 32.41 4.75 -12.05
C ALA A 31 32.13 3.57 -11.11
N LYS A 32 30.96 2.97 -11.24
CA LYS A 32 30.58 1.78 -10.44
C LYS A 32 31.45 0.57 -10.76
N PHE A 33 31.74 0.31 -12.03
CA PHE A 33 32.63 -0.75 -12.44
C PHE A 33 34.11 -0.48 -12.06
N ALA A 34 34.51 0.79 -12.00
CA ALA A 34 35.81 1.20 -11.47
C ALA A 34 35.93 1.09 -9.93
N GLY A 35 34.89 0.59 -9.25
CA GLY A 35 34.94 0.32 -7.82
C GLY A 35 34.49 1.49 -6.94
N ASP A 36 33.92 2.58 -7.48
CA ASP A 36 33.37 3.66 -6.68
C ASP A 36 32.04 3.22 -5.98
N PRO A 37 32.04 3.02 -4.65
CA PRO A 37 30.84 2.60 -3.92
C PRO A 37 29.78 3.71 -3.86
N GLY A 38 30.18 4.97 -4.05
CA GLY A 38 29.31 6.15 -4.01
C GLY A 38 28.62 6.46 -5.34
N ALA A 39 29.07 5.90 -6.46
CA ALA A 39 28.58 6.21 -7.79
C ALA A 39 27.06 6.00 -7.93
N CYS A 40 26.54 4.89 -7.45
CA CYS A 40 25.09 4.63 -7.38
C CYS A 40 24.77 3.45 -6.47
N ARG A 41 23.52 3.41 -6.00
CA ARG A 41 22.99 2.24 -5.28
C ARG A 41 22.47 1.22 -6.28
N THR A 42 22.82 -0.03 -6.08
CA THR A 42 22.25 -1.15 -6.84
C THR A 42 20.87 -1.50 -6.32
N VAL A 43 19.99 -1.90 -7.23
CA VAL A 43 18.67 -2.45 -6.90
C VAL A 43 18.78 -3.96 -6.93
N VAL A 44 18.25 -4.64 -5.94
CA VAL A 44 18.05 -6.10 -6.01
C VAL A 44 16.97 -6.35 -7.03
N VAL A 45 17.33 -7.04 -8.10
CA VAL A 45 16.36 -7.45 -9.12
C VAL A 45 15.74 -8.76 -8.66
N PRO A 46 14.41 -8.82 -8.51
CA PRO A 46 13.75 -10.07 -8.18
C PRO A 46 13.91 -11.10 -9.31
N SER A 47 13.86 -12.39 -8.99
CA SER A 47 13.77 -13.42 -10.02
C SER A 47 12.44 -13.32 -10.79
N VAL A 48 12.34 -14.06 -11.90
CA VAL A 48 11.10 -14.10 -12.70
C VAL A 48 9.95 -14.64 -11.84
N GLU A 49 10.21 -15.69 -11.06
CA GLU A 49 9.25 -16.34 -10.17
C GLU A 49 8.84 -15.42 -9.01
N GLU A 50 9.80 -14.70 -8.43
CA GLU A 50 9.52 -13.70 -7.39
C GLU A 50 8.67 -12.54 -7.91
N GLU A 51 8.90 -12.09 -9.15
CA GLU A 51 8.09 -11.04 -9.75
C GLU A 51 6.70 -11.54 -10.14
N ASP A 52 6.60 -12.76 -10.66
CA ASP A 52 5.32 -13.41 -10.98
C ASP A 52 4.48 -13.62 -9.71
N ALA A 53 5.09 -14.06 -8.62
CA ALA A 53 4.43 -14.24 -7.33
C ALA A 53 3.83 -12.93 -6.75
N LYS A 54 4.18 -11.77 -7.29
CA LYS A 54 3.59 -10.48 -6.92
C LYS A 54 2.33 -10.14 -7.71
N ARG A 55 2.05 -10.81 -8.82
CA ARG A 55 0.90 -10.51 -9.69
C ARG A 55 -0.44 -10.62 -8.97
N PRO A 56 -0.75 -11.71 -8.24
CA PRO A 56 -2.10 -11.87 -7.66
C PRO A 56 -2.49 -10.74 -6.71
N HIS A 57 -1.59 -10.27 -5.84
CA HIS A 57 -1.94 -9.19 -4.92
C HIS A 57 -1.95 -7.82 -5.61
N ARG A 58 -1.17 -7.63 -6.69
CA ARG A 58 -1.19 -6.39 -7.50
C ARG A 58 -2.46 -6.30 -8.32
N GLU A 59 -2.87 -7.39 -8.95
CA GLU A 59 -4.13 -7.49 -9.68
C GLU A 59 -5.32 -7.25 -8.76
N ARG A 60 -5.31 -7.89 -7.58
CA ARG A 60 -6.34 -7.66 -6.57
C ARG A 60 -6.43 -6.18 -6.15
N GLU A 61 -5.29 -5.51 -5.95
CA GLU A 61 -5.29 -4.07 -5.64
C GLU A 61 -5.93 -3.26 -6.75
N PHE A 62 -5.65 -3.59 -8.01
CA PHE A 62 -6.23 -2.95 -9.17
C PHE A 62 -7.75 -3.15 -9.22
N LEU A 63 -8.23 -4.39 -9.05
CA LEU A 63 -9.65 -4.71 -9.02
C LEU A 63 -10.39 -4.02 -7.86
N VAL A 64 -9.77 -3.92 -6.69
CA VAL A 64 -10.34 -3.16 -5.55
C VAL A 64 -10.48 -1.67 -5.89
N GLN A 65 -9.54 -1.09 -6.64
CA GLN A 65 -9.65 0.29 -7.12
C GLN A 65 -10.76 0.44 -8.16
N GLU A 66 -10.92 -0.52 -9.08
CA GLU A 66 -12.00 -0.51 -10.08
C GLU A 66 -13.37 -0.64 -9.41
N ARG A 67 -13.49 -1.51 -8.41
CA ARG A 67 -14.67 -1.60 -7.56
C ARG A 67 -15.04 -0.22 -7.00
N GLY A 68 -14.09 0.42 -6.32
CA GLY A 68 -14.32 1.74 -5.72
C GLY A 68 -14.69 2.81 -6.75
N ARG A 69 -14.09 2.79 -7.94
CA ARG A 69 -14.46 3.69 -9.04
C ARG A 69 -15.90 3.46 -9.50
N SER A 70 -16.30 2.19 -9.65
CA SER A 70 -17.67 1.84 -10.07
C SER A 70 -18.70 2.23 -9.02
N GLU A 71 -18.44 1.94 -7.73
CA GLU A 71 -19.29 2.33 -6.60
C GLU A 71 -19.45 3.87 -6.52
N ASN A 72 -18.34 4.62 -6.65
CA ASN A 72 -18.36 6.08 -6.63
C ASN A 72 -19.07 6.66 -7.86
N ARG A 73 -18.93 6.04 -9.03
CA ARG A 73 -19.63 6.49 -10.23
C ARG A 73 -21.15 6.31 -10.10
N ILE A 74 -21.60 5.16 -9.58
CA ILE A 74 -23.01 4.91 -9.27
C ILE A 74 -23.55 5.99 -8.32
N ALA A 75 -22.84 6.22 -7.21
CA ALA A 75 -23.24 7.22 -6.23
C ALA A 75 -23.30 8.64 -6.81
N ALA A 76 -22.30 9.04 -7.60
CA ALA A 76 -22.25 10.35 -8.22
C ALA A 76 -23.37 10.54 -9.24
N SER A 77 -23.66 9.52 -10.08
CA SER A 77 -24.75 9.58 -11.05
C SER A 77 -26.11 9.71 -10.38
N LEU A 78 -26.35 8.99 -9.28
CA LEU A 78 -27.57 9.13 -8.49
C LEU A 78 -27.67 10.51 -7.81
N ALA A 79 -26.56 11.01 -7.28
CA ALA A 79 -26.53 12.32 -6.61
C ALA A 79 -26.91 13.48 -7.55
N THR A 80 -26.62 13.38 -8.86
CA THR A 80 -27.06 14.39 -9.85
C THR A 80 -28.59 14.47 -9.99
N GLN A 81 -29.30 13.45 -9.53
CA GLN A 81 -30.77 13.39 -9.52
C GLN A 81 -31.34 13.65 -8.12
N GLY A 82 -30.52 14.12 -7.18
CA GLY A 82 -30.94 14.35 -5.79
C GLY A 82 -31.10 13.08 -4.94
N VAL A 83 -30.66 11.91 -5.45
CA VAL A 83 -30.76 10.62 -4.77
C VAL A 83 -29.50 10.37 -3.97
N ARG A 84 -29.59 10.19 -2.65
CA ARG A 84 -28.46 9.87 -1.75
C ARG A 84 -28.35 8.40 -1.41
N GLU A 85 -29.43 7.67 -1.59
CA GLU A 85 -29.50 6.23 -1.36
C GLU A 85 -28.71 5.47 -2.42
N ARG A 86 -28.13 4.34 -2.03
CA ARG A 86 -27.37 3.46 -2.93
C ARG A 86 -28.08 2.13 -3.05
N PRO A 87 -28.43 1.68 -4.28
CA PRO A 87 -29.01 0.38 -4.46
C PRO A 87 -28.03 -0.72 -4.07
N SER A 88 -28.50 -1.74 -3.39
CA SER A 88 -27.74 -2.93 -3.06
C SER A 88 -27.61 -3.82 -4.28
N LEU A 89 -26.45 -4.45 -4.48
CA LEU A 89 -26.29 -5.43 -5.56
C LEU A 89 -27.25 -6.63 -5.42
N ARG A 90 -27.63 -6.97 -4.19
CA ARG A 90 -28.52 -8.10 -3.90
C ARG A 90 -29.98 -7.81 -4.26
N SER A 91 -30.44 -6.60 -4.00
CA SER A 91 -31.82 -6.14 -4.23
C SER A 91 -31.92 -5.12 -5.36
N TRP A 92 -30.93 -5.08 -6.26
CA TRP A 92 -30.76 -4.02 -7.26
C TRP A 92 -32.04 -3.67 -8.02
N ASP A 93 -32.72 -4.69 -8.56
CA ASP A 93 -33.87 -4.44 -9.42
C ASP A 93 -35.09 -3.93 -8.64
N ALA A 94 -35.23 -4.31 -7.36
CA ALA A 94 -36.25 -3.79 -6.46
C ALA A 94 -35.91 -2.36 -6.04
N ASP A 95 -34.68 -2.11 -5.61
CA ASP A 95 -34.20 -0.78 -5.21
C ASP A 95 -34.33 0.21 -6.35
N MET A 96 -33.88 -0.16 -7.56
CA MET A 96 -33.96 0.71 -8.75
C MET A 96 -35.40 1.07 -9.13
N ARG A 97 -36.37 0.20 -8.92
CA ARG A 97 -37.82 0.51 -9.13
C ARG A 97 -38.36 1.43 -8.08
N ALA A 98 -37.87 1.36 -6.86
CA ALA A 98 -38.29 2.19 -5.74
C ALA A 98 -37.69 3.60 -5.76
N LEU A 99 -36.48 3.77 -6.29
CA LEU A 99 -35.77 5.05 -6.33
C LEU A 99 -36.54 6.09 -7.14
N ARG A 100 -36.59 7.31 -6.59
CA ARG A 100 -37.17 8.50 -7.24
C ARG A 100 -36.16 9.63 -7.22
N THR A 101 -36.22 10.51 -8.18
CA THR A 101 -35.45 11.78 -8.21
C THR A 101 -35.84 12.66 -7.01
N GLY A 102 -35.03 13.64 -6.69
CA GLY A 102 -35.29 14.55 -5.56
C GLY A 102 -36.61 15.32 -5.66
N ASP A 103 -37.20 15.41 -6.86
CA ASP A 103 -38.53 15.99 -7.13
C ASP A 103 -39.64 14.92 -7.28
N GLY A 104 -39.34 13.66 -6.90
CA GLY A 104 -40.33 12.58 -6.85
C GLY A 104 -40.62 11.84 -8.16
N ARG A 105 -39.94 12.19 -9.25
CA ARG A 105 -40.12 11.52 -10.56
C ARG A 105 -39.35 10.19 -10.61
N PRO A 106 -39.72 9.28 -11.54
CA PRO A 106 -38.90 8.12 -11.85
C PRO A 106 -37.51 8.54 -12.36
N LEU A 107 -36.49 7.69 -12.14
CA LEU A 107 -35.17 7.94 -12.69
C LEU A 107 -35.20 7.97 -14.22
N PRO A 108 -34.41 8.86 -14.88
CA PRO A 108 -34.33 8.95 -16.34
C PRO A 108 -33.87 7.64 -16.98
N THR A 109 -34.47 7.26 -18.10
CA THR A 109 -34.23 5.96 -18.76
C THR A 109 -32.76 5.73 -19.11
N HIS A 110 -32.06 6.73 -19.63
CA HIS A 110 -30.64 6.60 -19.98
C HIS A 110 -29.75 6.44 -18.74
N LEU A 111 -30.11 7.09 -17.62
CA LEU A 111 -29.41 6.90 -16.34
C LEU A 111 -29.61 5.47 -15.83
N VAL A 112 -30.82 4.95 -15.84
CA VAL A 112 -31.11 3.55 -15.42
C VAL A 112 -30.29 2.58 -16.27
N ALA A 113 -30.20 2.81 -17.59
CA ALA A 113 -29.40 1.99 -18.48
C ALA A 113 -27.88 2.07 -18.16
N GLU A 114 -27.36 3.27 -17.85
CA GLU A 114 -25.98 3.46 -17.40
C GLU A 114 -25.71 2.73 -16.08
N LEU A 115 -26.58 2.90 -15.08
CA LEU A 115 -26.45 2.26 -13.78
C LEU A 115 -26.48 0.72 -13.87
N ASN A 116 -27.30 0.15 -14.75
CA ASN A 116 -27.34 -1.28 -15.00
C ASN A 116 -26.05 -1.81 -15.66
N ARG A 117 -25.41 -1.03 -16.52
CA ARG A 117 -24.09 -1.39 -17.06
C ARG A 117 -23.00 -1.33 -15.98
N LEU A 118 -23.04 -0.31 -15.13
CA LEU A 118 -22.10 -0.17 -13.99
C LEU A 118 -22.29 -1.30 -12.97
N ARG A 119 -23.53 -1.72 -12.69
CA ARG A 119 -23.82 -2.90 -11.86
C ARG A 119 -23.14 -4.15 -12.40
N ARG A 120 -23.33 -4.46 -13.69
CA ARG A 120 -22.71 -5.65 -14.32
C ARG A 120 -21.20 -5.64 -14.19
N ARG A 121 -20.57 -4.49 -14.46
CA ARG A 121 -19.13 -4.31 -14.31
C ARG A 121 -18.70 -4.51 -12.84
N LEU A 122 -19.44 -3.95 -11.89
CA LEU A 122 -19.16 -4.08 -10.46
C LEU A 122 -19.30 -5.54 -10.00
N SER A 123 -20.32 -6.25 -10.45
CA SER A 123 -20.53 -7.66 -10.13
C SER A 123 -19.38 -8.54 -10.64
N LEU A 124 -18.95 -8.35 -11.88
CA LEU A 124 -17.81 -9.07 -12.46
C LEU A 124 -16.50 -8.76 -11.70
N THR A 125 -16.27 -7.49 -11.37
CA THR A 125 -15.08 -7.10 -10.58
C THR A 125 -15.05 -7.78 -9.21
N LEU A 126 -16.20 -7.89 -8.54
CA LEU A 126 -16.31 -8.57 -7.25
C LEU A 126 -16.11 -10.08 -7.37
N GLU A 127 -16.54 -10.68 -8.46
CA GLU A 127 -16.31 -12.10 -8.78
C GLU A 127 -14.81 -12.38 -8.94
N MET A 128 -14.12 -11.62 -9.79
CA MET A 128 -12.66 -11.72 -9.98
C MET A 128 -11.88 -11.55 -8.67
N ILE A 129 -12.31 -10.63 -7.78
CA ILE A 129 -11.66 -10.46 -6.47
C ILE A 129 -11.83 -11.73 -5.63
N ARG A 130 -13.03 -12.38 -5.63
CA ARG A 130 -13.26 -13.61 -4.88
C ARG A 130 -12.44 -14.77 -5.42
N GLU A 131 -12.35 -14.90 -6.75
CA GLU A 131 -11.51 -15.92 -7.41
C GLU A 131 -10.05 -15.78 -7.00
N LEU A 132 -9.49 -14.57 -7.08
CA LEU A 132 -8.11 -14.32 -6.65
C LEU A 132 -7.90 -14.61 -5.15
N ASP A 133 -8.86 -14.28 -4.31
CA ASP A 133 -8.79 -14.56 -2.87
C ASP A 133 -8.82 -16.06 -2.61
N ALA A 134 -9.70 -16.82 -3.29
CA ALA A 134 -9.79 -18.27 -3.18
C ALA A 134 -8.53 -19.00 -3.69
N VAL A 135 -8.02 -18.63 -4.87
CA VAL A 135 -6.77 -19.18 -5.40
C VAL A 135 -5.59 -18.94 -4.46
N ARG A 136 -5.52 -17.76 -3.87
CA ARG A 136 -4.46 -17.42 -2.93
C ARG A 136 -4.55 -18.24 -1.63
N GLU A 137 -5.75 -18.44 -1.09
CA GLU A 137 -5.98 -19.24 0.11
C GLU A 137 -5.59 -20.70 -0.16
N GLN A 138 -6.03 -21.27 -1.27
CA GLN A 138 -5.65 -22.64 -1.69
C GLN A 138 -4.13 -22.79 -1.86
N ALA A 139 -3.48 -21.82 -2.54
CA ALA A 139 -2.04 -21.83 -2.70
C ALA A 139 -1.30 -21.72 -1.35
N LEU A 140 -1.83 -20.96 -0.40
CA LEU A 140 -1.25 -20.85 0.93
C LEU A 140 -1.35 -22.16 1.73
N GLU A 141 -2.43 -22.93 1.56
CA GLU A 141 -2.60 -24.25 2.18
C GLU A 141 -1.67 -25.29 1.56
N ALA A 142 -1.59 -25.32 0.24
CA ALA A 142 -0.84 -26.31 -0.52
C ALA A 142 0.69 -26.09 -0.46
N GLN A 143 1.15 -24.85 -0.38
CA GLN A 143 2.57 -24.51 -0.42
C GLN A 143 3.19 -24.46 0.99
N HIS A 144 4.41 -24.99 1.11
CA HIS A 144 5.20 -25.02 2.36
C HIS A 144 6.54 -24.29 2.20
N ASP A 145 6.64 -23.41 1.21
CA ASP A 145 7.82 -22.59 0.99
C ASP A 145 8.03 -21.52 2.10
N SER A 146 9.18 -20.89 2.08
CA SER A 146 9.54 -19.86 3.07
C SER A 146 8.53 -18.70 3.07
N ALA A 147 8.02 -18.31 1.89
CA ALA A 147 7.08 -17.20 1.78
C ALA A 147 5.72 -17.56 2.39
N SER A 148 5.20 -18.78 2.12
CA SER A 148 3.94 -19.25 2.71
C SER A 148 4.03 -19.37 4.23
N ARG A 149 5.16 -19.86 4.76
CA ARG A 149 5.41 -19.85 6.21
C ARG A 149 5.39 -18.44 6.80
N THR A 150 6.01 -17.48 6.13
CA THR A 150 6.00 -16.07 6.56
C THR A 150 4.58 -15.50 6.54
N VAL A 151 3.79 -15.77 5.51
CA VAL A 151 2.39 -15.34 5.44
C VAL A 151 1.58 -15.94 6.58
N LYS A 152 1.69 -17.26 6.80
CA LYS A 152 1.00 -17.95 7.91
C LYS A 152 1.38 -17.35 9.27
N ALA A 153 2.68 -17.15 9.52
CA ALA A 153 3.18 -16.53 10.74
C ALA A 153 2.62 -15.12 10.93
N LEU A 154 2.58 -14.28 9.88
CA LEU A 154 2.00 -12.94 9.98
C LEU A 154 0.50 -12.96 10.25
N CYS A 155 -0.22 -13.95 9.73
CA CYS A 155 -1.66 -14.10 9.96
C CYS A 155 -2.01 -14.48 11.42
N THR A 156 -1.07 -15.00 12.22
CA THR A 156 -1.30 -15.21 13.64
C THR A 156 -1.47 -13.89 14.41
N ILE A 157 -0.93 -12.79 13.92
CA ILE A 157 -1.08 -11.48 14.54
C ILE A 157 -2.49 -10.94 14.26
N ARG A 158 -3.30 -10.77 15.29
CA ARG A 158 -4.68 -10.27 15.17
C ARG A 158 -4.71 -8.93 14.42
N GLY A 159 -5.50 -8.87 13.34
CA GLY A 159 -5.62 -7.69 12.48
C GLY A 159 -4.72 -7.71 11.25
N ILE A 160 -3.85 -8.71 11.10
CA ILE A 160 -3.10 -8.98 9.87
C ILE A 160 -3.76 -10.15 9.16
N GLY A 161 -4.57 -9.89 8.15
CA GLY A 161 -5.17 -10.92 7.31
C GLY A 161 -4.25 -11.30 6.14
N VAL A 162 -4.60 -12.39 5.44
CA VAL A 162 -3.82 -12.98 4.33
C VAL A 162 -3.40 -11.94 3.28
N ASN A 163 -4.27 -10.98 2.98
CA ASN A 163 -3.95 -9.93 2.00
C ASN A 163 -2.76 -9.06 2.44
N PHE A 164 -2.78 -8.55 3.68
CA PHE A 164 -1.68 -7.73 4.21
C PHE A 164 -0.40 -8.55 4.35
N ALA A 165 -0.50 -9.76 4.88
CA ALA A 165 0.61 -10.68 5.04
C ALA A 165 1.27 -11.00 3.69
N SER A 166 0.48 -11.33 2.65
CA SER A 166 1.00 -11.61 1.31
C SER A 166 1.70 -10.41 0.68
N VAL A 167 1.12 -9.21 0.78
CA VAL A 167 1.77 -7.99 0.27
C VAL A 167 3.09 -7.73 0.98
N LEU A 168 3.13 -7.81 2.31
CA LEU A 168 4.37 -7.60 3.07
C LEU A 168 5.42 -8.65 2.74
N THR A 169 5.05 -9.91 2.64
CA THR A 169 5.97 -11.01 2.32
C THR A 169 6.55 -10.84 0.91
N ARG A 170 5.70 -10.61 -0.10
CA ARG A 170 6.13 -10.57 -1.50
C ARG A 170 6.74 -9.23 -1.94
N GLU A 171 6.36 -8.11 -1.31
CA GLU A 171 6.89 -6.78 -1.66
C GLU A 171 8.03 -6.32 -0.75
N VAL A 172 8.19 -6.90 0.46
CA VAL A 172 9.18 -6.46 1.44
C VAL A 172 10.11 -7.60 1.85
N PHE A 173 9.57 -8.69 2.38
CA PHE A 173 10.36 -9.76 3.03
C PHE A 173 10.92 -10.82 2.05
N TYR A 174 10.77 -10.63 0.74
CA TYR A 174 11.47 -11.44 -0.27
C TYR A 174 12.98 -11.18 -0.28
N ARG A 175 13.42 -10.12 0.40
CA ARG A 175 14.82 -9.71 0.53
C ARG A 175 15.20 -9.50 1.99
N THR A 176 16.50 -9.58 2.27
CA THR A 176 17.07 -9.32 3.59
C THR A 176 17.39 -7.84 3.80
N PHE A 177 17.37 -7.41 5.07
CA PHE A 177 17.75 -6.07 5.49
C PHE A 177 18.67 -6.18 6.70
N ASP A 178 19.79 -5.46 6.68
CA ASP A 178 20.79 -5.51 7.76
C ASP A 178 20.32 -4.73 8.99
N ASN A 179 19.48 -3.72 8.81
CA ASN A 179 19.04 -2.88 9.92
C ASN A 179 17.70 -2.17 9.65
N ARG A 180 17.13 -1.63 10.75
CA ARG A 180 15.86 -0.89 10.74
C ARG A 180 15.85 0.36 9.84
N ARG A 181 17.01 0.95 9.55
CA ARG A 181 17.11 2.14 8.68
C ARG A 181 16.95 1.74 7.23
N GLN A 182 17.56 0.63 6.81
CA GLN A 182 17.44 0.12 5.44
C GLN A 182 15.99 -0.24 5.10
N ILE A 183 15.30 -1.01 5.94
CA ILE A 183 13.91 -1.39 5.66
C ILE A 183 12.97 -0.18 5.65
N ALA A 184 13.15 0.79 6.56
CA ALA A 184 12.36 2.01 6.57
C ALA A 184 12.62 2.89 5.32
N SER A 185 13.86 2.95 4.85
CA SER A 185 14.25 3.66 3.63
C SER A 185 13.69 2.97 2.39
N TYR A 186 13.71 1.63 2.34
CA TYR A 186 13.16 0.85 1.23
C TYR A 186 11.66 1.13 1.00
N LEU A 187 10.90 1.38 2.06
CA LEU A 187 9.50 1.76 1.95
C LEU A 187 9.28 3.29 1.84
N GLY A 188 10.34 4.09 1.89
CA GLY A 188 10.24 5.55 1.89
C GLY A 188 9.53 6.10 3.13
N LEU A 189 9.60 5.38 4.25
CA LEU A 189 9.10 5.79 5.57
C LEU A 189 10.18 6.46 6.44
N ALA A 190 11.44 6.48 5.96
CA ALA A 190 12.49 7.22 6.63
C ALA A 190 12.27 8.73 6.45
N PRO A 191 12.45 9.54 7.52
CA PRO A 191 12.47 10.99 7.37
C PRO A 191 13.68 11.41 6.55
N THR A 192 13.56 12.51 5.84
CA THR A 192 14.68 13.09 5.11
C THR A 192 15.34 14.13 6.02
N PRO A 193 16.60 13.93 6.45
CA PRO A 193 17.29 14.93 7.24
C PRO A 193 17.46 16.21 6.42
N PHE A 194 17.31 17.34 7.08
CA PHE A 194 17.59 18.65 6.54
C PHE A 194 18.49 19.39 7.52
N GLN A 195 19.76 19.43 7.17
CA GLN A 195 20.79 20.10 7.94
C GLN A 195 21.39 21.20 7.05
N SER A 196 21.26 22.45 7.48
CA SER A 196 21.83 23.59 6.76
C SER A 196 22.12 24.71 7.81
N GLY A 197 23.40 25.03 7.98
CA GLY A 197 23.82 25.97 9.01
C GLY A 197 23.39 25.54 10.41
N GLY A 198 22.78 26.42 11.18
CA GLY A 198 22.26 26.14 12.53
C GLY A 198 20.92 25.39 12.57
N MET A 199 20.36 24.98 11.42
CA MET A 199 19.10 24.23 11.36
C MET A 199 19.35 22.73 11.25
N ASP A 200 18.91 21.96 12.25
CA ASP A 200 18.86 20.51 12.23
C ASP A 200 17.41 20.06 12.46
N ARG A 201 16.75 19.66 11.40
CA ARG A 201 15.37 19.15 11.48
C ARG A 201 15.09 18.06 10.47
N ASP A 202 14.31 17.07 10.86
CA ASP A 202 13.77 16.09 9.94
C ASP A 202 12.64 16.71 9.09
N ARG A 203 12.76 16.58 7.79
CA ARG A 203 11.67 16.85 6.85
C ARG A 203 10.69 15.67 6.84
N ARG A 204 9.65 15.78 6.00
CA ARG A 204 8.68 14.69 5.78
C ARG A 204 9.39 13.42 5.32
N ILE A 205 8.67 12.29 5.37
CA ILE A 205 9.15 11.03 4.82
C ILE A 205 9.55 11.20 3.36
N ASN A 206 10.59 10.48 2.95
CA ASN A 206 11.19 10.56 1.61
C ASN A 206 10.18 10.22 0.49
N ARG A 207 9.23 9.30 0.74
CA ARG A 207 8.28 8.76 -0.25
C ARG A 207 8.91 8.02 -1.44
N ALA A 208 10.22 8.01 -1.57
CA ALA A 208 10.92 7.13 -2.50
C ALA A 208 10.81 5.67 -2.04
N GLY A 209 10.92 4.72 -2.96
CA GLY A 209 10.84 3.30 -2.64
C GLY A 209 9.46 2.69 -2.85
N ASN A 210 9.18 1.53 -2.23
CA ASN A 210 7.99 0.74 -2.50
C ASN A 210 6.71 1.42 -1.96
N SER A 211 6.00 2.09 -2.86
CA SER A 211 4.77 2.83 -2.52
C SER A 211 3.61 1.91 -2.13
N ARG A 212 3.53 0.68 -2.70
CA ARG A 212 2.49 -0.30 -2.40
C ARG A 212 2.63 -0.81 -0.97
N ALA A 213 3.82 -1.27 -0.60
CA ALA A 213 4.09 -1.72 0.76
C ALA A 213 3.89 -0.59 1.79
N ARG A 214 4.29 0.65 1.46
CA ARG A 214 4.03 1.81 2.32
C ARG A 214 2.54 2.07 2.52
N LYS A 215 1.73 2.04 1.45
CA LYS A 215 0.27 2.20 1.53
C LYS A 215 -0.36 1.10 2.40
N THR A 216 0.05 -0.15 2.18
CA THR A 216 -0.39 -1.30 2.95
C THR A 216 -0.09 -1.13 4.44
N LEU A 217 1.12 -0.68 4.80
CA LEU A 217 1.49 -0.44 6.20
C LEU A 217 0.73 0.72 6.84
N VAL A 218 0.43 1.78 6.10
CA VAL A 218 -0.40 2.87 6.63
C VAL A 218 -1.83 2.39 6.89
N GLN A 219 -2.40 1.56 6.01
CA GLN A 219 -3.70 0.93 6.23
C GLN A 219 -3.66 -0.02 7.43
N LEU A 220 -2.61 -0.85 7.53
CA LEU A 220 -2.40 -1.74 8.66
C LEU A 220 -2.28 -0.96 9.98
N ALA A 221 -1.63 0.20 9.99
CA ALA A 221 -1.53 1.03 11.19
C ALA A 221 -2.91 1.49 11.70
N TRP A 222 -3.85 1.81 10.82
CA TRP A 222 -5.24 2.09 11.23
C TRP A 222 -5.94 0.86 11.79
N LEU A 223 -5.78 -0.31 11.15
CA LEU A 223 -6.35 -1.57 11.63
C LEU A 223 -5.71 -2.00 12.95
N TRP A 224 -4.41 -1.75 13.13
CA TRP A 224 -3.71 -2.04 14.36
C TRP A 224 -4.33 -1.35 15.56
N LEU A 225 -4.66 -0.07 15.45
CA LEU A 225 -5.34 0.69 16.51
C LEU A 225 -6.71 0.09 16.88
N ARG A 226 -7.38 -0.55 15.91
CA ARG A 226 -8.69 -1.17 16.10
C ARG A 226 -8.56 -2.58 16.72
N TYR A 227 -7.63 -3.38 16.25
CA TYR A 227 -7.54 -4.79 16.61
C TYR A 227 -6.51 -5.10 17.70
N GLN A 228 -5.61 -4.16 17.98
CA GLN A 228 -4.52 -4.25 18.95
C GLN A 228 -4.52 -3.03 19.90
N PRO A 229 -5.65 -2.68 20.55
CA PRO A 229 -5.74 -1.42 21.30
C PRO A 229 -4.82 -1.40 22.52
N GLU A 230 -4.51 -2.57 23.12
CA GLU A 230 -3.69 -2.70 24.33
C GLU A 230 -2.18 -2.82 24.02
N SER A 231 -1.79 -2.86 22.74
CA SER A 231 -0.37 -2.97 22.38
C SER A 231 0.41 -1.70 22.73
N SER A 232 1.69 -1.82 23.00
CA SER A 232 2.60 -0.69 23.27
C SER A 232 2.60 0.34 22.13
N HIS A 233 2.42 -0.14 20.89
CA HIS A 233 2.32 0.72 19.71
C HIS A 233 1.03 1.54 19.67
N ALA A 234 -0.09 0.97 20.10
CA ALA A 234 -1.35 1.70 20.19
C ALA A 234 -1.35 2.70 21.36
N ALA A 235 -0.78 2.33 22.50
CA ALA A 235 -0.55 3.23 23.63
C ALA A 235 0.30 4.43 23.19
N TRP A 236 1.46 4.18 22.57
CA TRP A 236 2.33 5.24 22.03
C TRP A 236 1.58 6.18 21.06
N PHE A 237 0.69 5.65 20.22
CA PHE A 237 -0.08 6.48 19.29
C PHE A 237 -1.06 7.37 20.05
N ARG A 238 -1.78 6.84 21.04
CA ARG A 238 -2.73 7.60 21.87
C ARG A 238 -2.02 8.74 22.62
N ASP A 239 -0.91 8.43 23.26
CA ASP A 239 -0.11 9.43 24.00
C ASP A 239 0.38 10.56 23.09
N ARG A 240 0.84 10.20 21.88
CA ARG A 240 1.37 11.16 20.92
C ARG A 240 0.30 12.04 20.28
N VAL A 241 -0.89 11.51 20.08
CA VAL A 241 -2.02 12.26 19.48
C VAL A 241 -2.78 13.02 20.54
N GLY A 242 -3.00 12.43 21.72
CA GLY A 242 -3.83 13.02 22.79
C GLY A 242 -5.19 13.43 22.24
N SER A 243 -5.59 14.66 22.53
CA SER A 243 -6.80 15.30 22.00
C SER A 243 -6.65 15.89 20.58
N LEU A 244 -5.43 15.89 20.02
CA LEU A 244 -5.12 16.51 18.74
C LEU A 244 -5.70 15.72 17.58
N GLN A 245 -6.37 16.40 16.67
CA GLN A 245 -7.00 15.80 15.49
C GLN A 245 -6.39 16.31 14.18
N GLY A 246 -6.93 15.87 13.07
CA GLY A 246 -6.59 16.39 11.75
C GLY A 246 -5.18 16.04 11.29
N ARG A 247 -4.33 17.05 11.11
CA ARG A 247 -2.98 16.90 10.54
C ARG A 247 -2.04 16.08 11.42
N ILE A 248 -2.06 16.28 12.72
CA ILE A 248 -1.15 15.60 13.66
C ILE A 248 -1.48 14.11 13.69
N ARG A 249 -2.75 13.74 13.78
CA ARG A 249 -3.20 12.35 13.70
C ARG A 249 -2.72 11.65 12.41
N ARG A 250 -2.81 12.36 11.26
CA ARG A 250 -2.34 11.82 9.97
C ARG A 250 -0.81 11.67 9.88
N ILE A 251 -0.05 12.53 10.54
CA ILE A 251 1.42 12.39 10.61
C ILE A 251 1.78 11.24 11.53
N THR A 252 1.14 11.16 12.70
CA THR A 252 1.42 10.12 13.70
C THR A 252 1.08 8.71 13.21
N ILE A 253 0.03 8.54 12.39
CA ILE A 253 -0.27 7.24 11.80
C ILE A 253 0.83 6.75 10.86
N VAL A 254 1.47 7.65 10.11
CA VAL A 254 2.62 7.29 9.26
C VAL A 254 3.84 6.91 10.12
N ALA A 255 4.04 7.59 11.24
CA ALA A 255 5.09 7.22 12.19
C ALA A 255 4.81 5.87 12.86
N LEU A 256 3.53 5.58 13.19
CA LEU A 256 3.10 4.28 13.66
C LEU A 256 3.35 3.19 12.60
N ALA A 257 3.02 3.43 11.35
CA ALA A 257 3.31 2.50 10.25
C ALA A 257 4.80 2.14 10.17
N ARG A 258 5.70 3.12 10.38
CA ARG A 258 7.15 2.86 10.46
C ARG A 258 7.53 2.00 11.68
N LYS A 259 6.94 2.26 12.84
CA LYS A 259 7.19 1.45 14.05
C LYS A 259 6.70 0.02 13.84
N LEU A 260 5.50 -0.16 13.30
CA LEU A 260 4.94 -1.47 12.97
C LEU A 260 5.77 -2.22 11.93
N LEU A 261 6.28 -1.55 10.91
CA LEU A 261 7.20 -2.16 9.95
C LEU A 261 8.40 -2.81 10.64
N ILE A 262 9.03 -2.07 11.57
CA ILE A 262 10.20 -2.56 12.30
C ILE A 262 9.83 -3.71 13.24
N ALA A 263 8.69 -3.63 13.92
CA ALA A 263 8.20 -4.68 14.80
C ALA A 263 7.86 -5.96 14.03
N ILE A 264 7.15 -5.84 12.91
CA ILE A 264 6.81 -6.97 12.02
C ILE A 264 8.08 -7.58 11.39
N TRP A 265 9.04 -6.75 10.99
CA TRP A 265 10.33 -7.24 10.50
C TRP A 265 11.07 -8.08 11.57
N ARG A 266 11.11 -7.61 12.83
CA ARG A 266 11.70 -8.38 13.94
C ARG A 266 10.93 -9.68 14.18
N PHE A 267 9.61 -9.66 14.06
CA PHE A 267 8.82 -10.87 14.18
C PHE A 267 9.17 -11.89 13.09
N VAL A 268 9.26 -11.46 11.84
CA VAL A 268 9.61 -12.34 10.71
C VAL A 268 11.05 -12.87 10.80
N THR A 269 12.01 -12.05 11.27
CA THR A 269 13.44 -12.42 11.27
C THR A 269 13.90 -13.09 12.55
N LEU A 270 13.32 -12.73 13.69
CA LEU A 270 13.77 -13.16 15.03
C LEU A 270 12.68 -13.89 15.83
N GLY A 271 11.46 -14.01 15.31
CA GLY A 271 10.31 -14.56 16.04
C GLY A 271 9.79 -13.65 17.17
N LEU A 272 10.30 -12.43 17.31
CA LEU A 272 9.95 -11.51 18.39
C LEU A 272 8.63 -10.82 18.11
N ALA A 273 7.57 -11.23 18.81
CA ALA A 273 6.26 -10.60 18.70
C ALA A 273 6.28 -9.11 19.08
N PRO A 274 5.46 -8.27 18.42
CA PRO A 274 5.28 -6.89 18.85
C PRO A 274 4.73 -6.86 20.30
N GLU A 275 5.30 -6.01 21.13
CA GLU A 275 4.98 -5.94 22.56
C GLU A 275 3.49 -5.63 22.80
N GLY A 276 2.85 -6.47 23.61
CA GLY A 276 1.43 -6.40 23.92
C GLY A 276 0.50 -6.74 22.74
N ALA A 277 1.04 -7.35 21.67
CA ALA A 277 0.21 -7.79 20.56
C ALA A 277 -0.52 -9.10 20.86
N ILE A 278 -1.79 -9.16 20.51
CA ILE A 278 -2.61 -10.37 20.57
C ILE A 278 -2.21 -11.26 19.37
N ILE A 279 -1.72 -12.45 19.68
CA ILE A 279 -1.37 -13.47 18.69
C ILE A 279 -2.35 -14.62 18.86
N ALA A 280 -2.94 -15.10 17.77
CA ALA A 280 -3.73 -16.31 17.78
C ALA A 280 -2.79 -17.52 17.97
N ALA A 281 -3.21 -18.43 18.81
CA ALA A 281 -2.50 -19.69 19.04
C ALA A 281 -2.55 -20.59 17.81
#